data_4d43e7ef8a63e101c4c7fbc55195dd54
#
_entry.id   4d43e7ef8a63e101c4c7fbc55195dd54
#
_cell.length_a   1.000
_cell.length_b   1.000
_cell.length_c   1.000
_cell.angle_alpha   90.00
_cell.angle_beta   90.00
_cell.angle_gamma   90.00
#
_symmetry.space_group_name_H-M   'P 1'
#
loop_
_entity.id
_entity.type
_entity.pdbx_description
1 polymer ?
#
loop_
_entity_poly.entity_id
_entity_poly.type
_entity_poly.pdbx_seq_one_letter_code
_entity_poly.pdbx_strand_id
1 'polypeptide(L)'
;MQSAPQYPPQYQGNYSGKPASNYADLEADQVVLAREVANCSAEVRAGFIRKVYGILRRPSTKRSPGHNDHSLPPPRSPAAPSPPSPPSPPSRPLPTARSMQLVLTVVGAATFMFVESARSFALSSTGVFYTALFLPFPVLFALFCYKNKHPANMYLLTLFTVCEAYTVGVICAVYYEQGYGEIVLQALLLTAAVFISLTSYVFVTKKDFSWMGGALYMGLVILLVWGLINMLFPIGGGLGRAVFSLMGALLFSGYILYDTSNIMLHMGPDDYIMASVSLYLDIINLFLYLLEILRFMQGGSD
;
A
#
# COMPACT_ATOMS: atom_id res chain seq x y z
N MET A 1 27.48 22.15 22.96
CA MET A 1 26.91 21.30 24.01
C MET A 1 25.58 20.79 23.49
N GLN A 2 25.55 19.58 22.91
CA GLN A 2 24.32 18.94 22.48
C GLN A 2 23.79 18.10 23.65
N SER A 3 22.57 18.38 24.07
CA SER A 3 21.87 17.66 25.13
C SER A 3 21.53 16.23 24.65
N ALA A 4 21.88 15.25 25.44
CA ALA A 4 21.54 13.84 25.22
C ALA A 4 20.02 13.63 25.23
N PRO A 5 19.48 12.68 24.41
CA PRO A 5 18.05 12.39 24.37
C PRO A 5 17.58 11.82 25.73
N GLN A 6 16.53 12.42 26.30
CA GLN A 6 15.85 11.91 27.49
C GLN A 6 14.98 10.71 27.12
N TYR A 7 15.28 9.54 27.68
CA TYR A 7 14.46 8.33 27.61
C TYR A 7 13.32 8.39 28.64
N PRO A 8 12.14 7.83 28.34
CA PRO A 8 11.03 7.80 29.30
C PRO A 8 11.35 6.92 30.52
N PRO A 9 10.81 7.23 31.72
CA PRO A 9 11.26 6.66 33.03
C PRO A 9 11.02 5.16 33.25
N GLN A 10 10.40 4.43 32.35
CA GLN A 10 10.13 2.99 32.51
C GLN A 10 11.31 2.07 32.08
N TYR A 11 12.41 2.62 31.61
CA TYR A 11 13.60 1.86 31.18
C TYR A 11 14.83 2.03 32.10
N GLN A 12 14.62 2.31 33.39
CA GLN A 12 15.70 2.19 34.35
C GLN A 12 15.88 0.73 34.81
N GLY A 13 16.40 -0.09 33.88
CA GLY A 13 17.00 -1.37 34.21
C GLY A 13 18.30 -1.11 35.00
N ASN A 14 18.51 -1.87 36.07
CA ASN A 14 19.67 -1.83 36.99
C ASN A 14 20.99 -2.01 36.20
N TYR A 15 21.58 -0.95 35.68
CA TYR A 15 22.93 -0.95 35.17
C TYR A 15 23.90 -0.79 36.36
N SER A 16 24.48 -1.90 36.81
CA SER A 16 25.64 -1.93 37.70
C SER A 16 26.85 -1.38 36.93
N GLY A 17 27.07 -0.06 37.03
CA GLY A 17 28.13 0.62 36.29
C GLY A 17 29.53 0.20 36.78
N LYS A 18 30.26 -0.51 35.92
CA LYS A 18 31.74 -0.48 35.93
C LYS A 18 32.15 0.57 34.90
N PRO A 19 33.17 1.43 35.21
CA PRO A 19 33.68 2.38 34.21
C PRO A 19 34.35 1.61 33.08
N ALA A 20 33.94 1.85 31.83
CA ALA A 20 34.54 1.29 30.63
C ALA A 20 35.98 1.80 30.49
N SER A 21 36.95 0.89 30.43
CA SER A 21 38.38 1.23 30.43
C SER A 21 39.02 1.16 29.04
N ASN A 22 38.31 0.67 27.98
CA ASN A 22 38.87 0.57 26.62
C ASN A 22 37.79 0.71 25.55
N TYR A 23 38.21 1.18 24.36
CA TYR A 23 37.35 1.33 23.16
C TYR A 23 36.66 0.02 22.74
N ALA A 24 37.29 -1.13 22.94
CA ALA A 24 36.76 -2.46 22.67
C ALA A 24 35.55 -2.82 23.54
N ASP A 25 35.51 -2.33 24.79
CA ASP A 25 34.39 -2.55 25.71
C ASP A 25 33.16 -1.71 25.30
N LEU A 26 33.37 -0.52 24.72
CA LEU A 26 32.29 0.33 24.18
C LEU A 26 31.66 -0.27 22.93
N GLU A 27 32.43 -0.89 22.06
CA GLU A 27 31.89 -1.61 20.89
C GLU A 27 31.11 -2.87 21.30
N ALA A 28 31.61 -3.61 22.29
CA ALA A 28 30.94 -4.78 22.83
C ALA A 28 29.59 -4.39 23.49
N ASP A 29 29.56 -3.30 24.27
CA ASP A 29 28.33 -2.78 24.87
C ASP A 29 27.33 -2.28 23.83
N GLN A 30 27.78 -1.65 22.75
CA GLN A 30 26.89 -1.24 21.65
C GLN A 30 26.29 -2.43 20.92
N VAL A 31 27.06 -3.49 20.69
CA VAL A 31 26.58 -4.73 20.06
C VAL A 31 25.58 -5.45 20.96
N VAL A 32 25.84 -5.49 22.28
CA VAL A 32 24.89 -6.06 23.26
C VAL A 32 23.62 -5.24 23.33
N LEU A 33 23.70 -3.90 23.37
CA LEU A 33 22.55 -3.01 23.35
C LEU A 33 21.72 -3.13 22.07
N ALA A 34 22.38 -3.20 20.91
CA ALA A 34 21.70 -3.40 19.62
C ALA A 34 20.99 -4.77 19.56
N ARG A 35 21.60 -5.80 20.17
CA ARG A 35 21.01 -7.14 20.25
C ARG A 35 19.82 -7.20 21.24
N GLU A 36 19.92 -6.51 22.36
CA GLU A 36 18.79 -6.37 23.31
C GLU A 36 17.64 -5.56 22.75
N VAL A 37 17.92 -4.45 22.04
CA VAL A 37 16.89 -3.66 21.33
C VAL A 37 16.23 -4.49 20.22
N ALA A 38 16.98 -5.29 19.47
CA ALA A 38 16.43 -6.20 18.47
C ALA A 38 15.57 -7.31 19.11
N ASN A 39 15.99 -7.86 20.26
CA ASN A 39 15.23 -8.86 21.02
C ASN A 39 14.00 -8.25 21.70
N CYS A 40 14.10 -7.03 22.25
CA CYS A 40 12.95 -6.30 22.80
C CYS A 40 11.90 -6.00 21.74
N SER A 41 12.31 -5.62 20.54
CA SER A 41 11.37 -5.42 19.42
C SER A 41 10.71 -6.72 18.99
N ALA A 42 11.41 -7.85 19.05
CA ALA A 42 10.88 -9.19 18.76
C ALA A 42 9.94 -9.68 19.89
N GLU A 43 10.25 -9.43 21.16
CA GLU A 43 9.37 -9.76 22.28
C GLU A 43 8.10 -8.89 22.33
N VAL A 44 8.22 -7.60 22.03
CA VAL A 44 7.05 -6.70 21.89
C VAL A 44 6.18 -7.15 20.73
N ARG A 45 6.76 -7.56 19.58
CA ARG A 45 6.02 -8.18 18.47
C ARG A 45 5.40 -9.51 18.88
N ALA A 46 6.15 -10.39 19.55
CA ALA A 46 5.63 -11.68 20.02
C ALA A 46 4.55 -11.48 21.11
N GLY A 47 4.69 -10.48 21.97
CA GLY A 47 3.67 -10.09 22.95
C GLY A 47 2.40 -9.57 22.29
N PHE A 48 2.52 -8.77 21.25
CA PHE A 48 1.40 -8.29 20.43
C PHE A 48 0.71 -9.45 19.70
N ILE A 49 1.48 -10.34 19.08
CA ILE A 49 0.96 -11.54 18.40
C ILE A 49 0.30 -12.48 19.41
N ARG A 50 0.87 -12.72 20.60
CA ARG A 50 0.23 -13.51 21.66
C ARG A 50 -1.05 -12.87 22.18
N LYS A 51 -1.12 -11.54 22.29
CA LYS A 51 -2.35 -10.83 22.68
C LYS A 51 -3.44 -10.93 21.60
N VAL A 52 -3.06 -10.84 20.33
CA VAL A 52 -3.98 -10.96 19.19
C VAL A 52 -4.46 -12.42 18.99
N TYR A 53 -3.60 -13.42 19.20
CA TYR A 53 -3.94 -14.84 19.06
C TYR A 53 -4.38 -15.50 20.37
N GLY A 54 -4.04 -14.95 21.54
CA GLY A 54 -4.49 -15.43 22.86
C GLY A 54 -5.99 -15.28 23.08
N ILE A 55 -6.65 -14.40 22.32
CA ILE A 55 -8.11 -14.23 22.32
C ILE A 55 -8.81 -15.40 21.62
N LEU A 56 -8.10 -16.18 20.79
CA LEU A 56 -8.66 -17.30 20.02
C LEU A 56 -8.46 -18.68 20.67
N ARG A 57 -7.75 -18.78 21.79
CA ARG A 57 -7.53 -20.06 22.48
C ARG A 57 -8.23 -20.04 23.83
N ARG A 58 -9.48 -20.54 23.87
CA ARG A 58 -10.14 -20.90 25.14
C ARG A 58 -9.31 -21.98 25.83
N PRO A 59 -8.89 -21.82 27.09
CA PRO A 59 -8.30 -22.92 27.84
C PRO A 59 -9.36 -23.95 28.14
N SER A 60 -9.16 -25.19 27.69
CA SER A 60 -9.92 -26.31 28.15
C SER A 60 -9.56 -26.57 29.60
N THR A 61 -10.50 -26.37 30.50
CA THR A 61 -10.40 -26.70 31.92
C THR A 61 -10.27 -28.24 32.07
N LYS A 62 -9.05 -28.70 32.33
CA LYS A 62 -8.86 -30.05 32.91
C LYS A 62 -9.25 -29.99 34.37
N ARG A 63 -10.34 -30.67 34.69
CA ARG A 63 -10.80 -30.97 36.03
C ARG A 63 -9.82 -31.95 36.67
N SER A 64 -9.20 -31.61 37.78
CA SER A 64 -8.49 -32.54 38.68
C SER A 64 -9.38 -32.85 39.88
N PRO A 65 -9.47 -34.11 40.31
CA PRO A 65 -10.34 -34.49 41.42
C PRO A 65 -9.62 -34.41 42.76
N GLY A 66 -10.31 -33.84 43.78
CA GLY A 66 -10.23 -34.27 45.17
C GLY A 66 -9.16 -33.60 46.02
N HIS A 67 -9.58 -32.62 46.81
CA HIS A 67 -9.18 -32.51 48.20
C HIS A 67 -10.27 -31.75 48.96
N ASN A 68 -10.86 -32.44 49.99
CA ASN A 68 -11.79 -31.85 50.92
C ASN A 68 -11.00 -31.10 51.98
N ASP A 69 -11.13 -29.77 52.06
CA ASP A 69 -10.76 -29.01 53.23
C ASP A 69 -11.89 -28.03 53.57
N HIS A 70 -12.48 -28.32 54.76
CA HIS A 70 -13.43 -27.44 55.42
C HIS A 70 -12.69 -26.28 56.05
N SER A 71 -12.55 -25.15 55.36
CA SER A 71 -12.21 -23.87 55.95
C SER A 71 -13.16 -22.79 55.43
N LEU A 72 -13.74 -22.03 56.39
CA LEU A 72 -14.66 -20.92 56.18
C LEU A 72 -14.08 -19.89 55.25
N PRO A 73 -14.85 -19.30 54.30
CA PRO A 73 -14.37 -18.29 53.40
C PRO A 73 -14.09 -16.96 54.16
N PRO A 74 -12.99 -16.28 53.84
CA PRO A 74 -12.68 -14.94 54.40
C PRO A 74 -13.72 -13.91 53.91
N PRO A 75 -13.94 -12.81 54.66
CA PRO A 75 -14.89 -11.78 54.31
C PRO A 75 -14.54 -11.15 52.95
N ARG A 76 -15.55 -11.02 52.07
CA ARG A 76 -15.39 -10.41 50.75
C ARG A 76 -14.92 -8.97 50.87
N SER A 77 -13.72 -8.70 50.37
CA SER A 77 -13.28 -7.34 50.07
C SER A 77 -14.22 -6.70 49.01
N PRO A 78 -14.48 -5.38 49.08
CA PRO A 78 -15.30 -4.72 48.09
C PRO A 78 -14.72 -4.94 46.68
N ALA A 79 -15.57 -5.35 45.76
CA ALA A 79 -15.17 -5.68 44.41
C ALA A 79 -14.44 -4.50 43.75
N ALA A 80 -13.21 -4.73 43.30
CA ALA A 80 -12.49 -3.77 42.49
C ALA A 80 -13.30 -3.44 41.23
N PRO A 81 -13.36 -2.18 40.78
CA PRO A 81 -14.06 -1.83 39.57
C PRO A 81 -13.52 -2.65 38.41
N SER A 82 -14.43 -3.26 37.65
CA SER A 82 -14.10 -4.04 36.46
C SER A 82 -13.22 -3.21 35.49
N PRO A 83 -12.12 -3.79 34.96
CA PRO A 83 -11.29 -3.07 34.00
C PRO A 83 -12.16 -2.62 32.82
N PRO A 84 -11.93 -1.40 32.25
CA PRO A 84 -12.67 -0.93 31.10
C PRO A 84 -12.56 -1.95 29.96
N SER A 85 -13.70 -2.25 29.33
CA SER A 85 -13.77 -3.14 28.20
C SER A 85 -12.77 -2.68 27.13
N PRO A 86 -11.99 -3.61 26.52
CA PRO A 86 -11.06 -3.24 25.44
C PRO A 86 -11.85 -2.54 24.33
N PRO A 87 -11.29 -1.48 23.72
CA PRO A 87 -11.92 -0.79 22.62
C PRO A 87 -12.24 -1.82 21.52
N SER A 88 -13.46 -1.77 21.00
CA SER A 88 -13.90 -2.62 19.89
C SER A 88 -12.92 -2.47 18.72
N PRO A 89 -12.47 -3.58 18.09
CA PRO A 89 -11.56 -3.50 16.96
C PRO A 89 -12.23 -2.64 15.87
N PRO A 90 -11.49 -1.68 15.28
CA PRO A 90 -12.01 -0.86 14.20
C PRO A 90 -12.49 -1.79 13.09
N SER A 91 -13.74 -1.58 12.65
CA SER A 91 -14.36 -2.30 11.55
C SER A 91 -13.46 -2.19 10.31
N ARG A 92 -13.02 -3.31 9.76
CA ARG A 92 -12.12 -3.39 8.61
C ARG A 92 -12.77 -2.84 7.33
N PRO A 93 -12.44 -1.63 6.84
CA PRO A 93 -12.96 -1.13 5.57
C PRO A 93 -12.08 -1.46 4.35
N LEU A 94 -11.04 -2.27 4.53
CA LEU A 94 -9.97 -2.49 3.55
C LEU A 94 -10.37 -3.04 2.16
N PRO A 95 -11.24 -4.06 2.03
CA PRO A 95 -11.61 -4.56 0.69
C PRO A 95 -12.60 -3.63 -0.03
N THR A 96 -13.47 -2.93 0.69
CA THR A 96 -14.52 -2.08 0.12
C THR A 96 -13.97 -0.83 -0.57
N ALA A 97 -13.00 -0.14 0.01
CA ALA A 97 -12.44 1.08 -0.56
C ALA A 97 -11.72 0.83 -1.90
N ARG A 98 -10.93 -0.24 -2.00
CA ARG A 98 -10.20 -0.62 -3.23
C ARG A 98 -11.14 -1.01 -4.36
N SER A 99 -12.12 -1.86 -4.07
CA SER A 99 -13.12 -2.27 -5.06
C SER A 99 -13.90 -1.07 -5.57
N MET A 100 -14.23 -0.12 -4.70
CA MET A 100 -14.94 1.10 -5.06
C MET A 100 -14.11 2.02 -5.97
N GLN A 101 -12.80 2.17 -5.71
CA GLN A 101 -11.89 2.92 -6.56
C GLN A 101 -11.82 2.35 -7.98
N LEU A 102 -11.59 1.05 -8.12
CA LEU A 102 -11.52 0.38 -9.42
C LEU A 102 -12.85 0.45 -10.17
N VAL A 103 -13.98 0.20 -9.49
CA VAL A 103 -15.30 0.30 -10.11
C VAL A 103 -15.56 1.72 -10.60
N LEU A 104 -15.26 2.73 -9.79
CA LEU A 104 -15.44 4.13 -10.17
C LEU A 104 -14.60 4.50 -11.41
N THR A 105 -13.36 4.01 -11.47
CA THR A 105 -12.47 4.24 -12.62
C THR A 105 -12.98 3.55 -13.87
N VAL A 106 -13.43 2.29 -13.79
CA VAL A 106 -14.01 1.56 -14.93
C VAL A 106 -15.28 2.22 -15.42
N VAL A 107 -16.17 2.64 -14.50
CA VAL A 107 -17.41 3.37 -14.86
C VAL A 107 -17.08 4.72 -15.50
N GLY A 108 -16.08 5.45 -14.95
CA GLY A 108 -15.60 6.70 -15.54
C GLY A 108 -15.06 6.50 -16.95
N ALA A 109 -14.18 5.53 -17.16
CA ALA A 109 -13.63 5.21 -18.48
C ALA A 109 -14.74 4.83 -19.47
N ALA A 110 -15.68 3.98 -19.09
CA ALA A 110 -16.82 3.59 -19.91
C ALA A 110 -17.70 4.81 -20.26
N THR A 111 -17.92 5.72 -19.33
CA THR A 111 -18.69 6.96 -19.57
C THR A 111 -18.03 7.80 -20.66
N PHE A 112 -16.72 8.03 -20.59
CA PHE A 112 -15.99 8.80 -21.60
C PHE A 112 -15.87 8.10 -22.96
N MET A 113 -15.90 6.76 -22.97
CA MET A 113 -15.89 6.00 -24.24
C MET A 113 -17.25 5.99 -24.94
N PHE A 114 -18.35 5.79 -24.20
CA PHE A 114 -19.67 5.49 -24.80
C PHE A 114 -20.63 6.67 -24.78
N VAL A 115 -20.43 7.66 -23.90
CA VAL A 115 -21.28 8.86 -23.85
C VAL A 115 -20.64 9.97 -24.69
N GLU A 116 -21.24 10.27 -25.85
CA GLU A 116 -20.69 11.24 -26.81
C GLU A 116 -20.47 12.63 -26.22
N SER A 117 -21.40 13.11 -25.38
CA SER A 117 -21.27 14.41 -24.72
C SER A 117 -20.06 14.48 -23.78
N ALA A 118 -19.78 13.39 -23.04
CA ALA A 118 -18.61 13.31 -22.15
C ALA A 118 -17.31 13.23 -22.98
N ARG A 119 -17.31 12.44 -24.04
CA ARG A 119 -16.18 12.29 -24.95
C ARG A 119 -15.86 13.60 -25.65
N SER A 120 -16.84 14.27 -26.24
CA SER A 120 -16.65 15.55 -26.90
C SER A 120 -16.13 16.63 -25.94
N PHE A 121 -16.63 16.65 -24.71
CA PHE A 121 -16.10 17.52 -23.67
C PHE A 121 -14.62 17.20 -23.36
N ALA A 122 -14.28 15.94 -23.16
CA ALA A 122 -12.90 15.49 -22.85
C ALA A 122 -11.89 15.88 -23.95
N LEU A 123 -12.35 15.85 -25.22
CA LEU A 123 -11.53 16.15 -26.38
C LEU A 123 -11.70 17.60 -26.89
N SER A 124 -12.52 18.42 -26.22
CA SER A 124 -12.88 19.77 -26.67
C SER A 124 -11.69 20.73 -26.75
N SER A 125 -10.70 20.56 -25.88
CA SER A 125 -9.53 21.43 -25.87
C SER A 125 -8.30 20.76 -25.27
N THR A 126 -7.13 21.18 -25.72
CA THR A 126 -5.83 20.77 -25.17
C THR A 126 -5.72 21.08 -23.68
N GLY A 127 -6.35 22.17 -23.21
CA GLY A 127 -6.37 22.54 -21.80
C GLY A 127 -7.13 21.52 -20.93
N VAL A 128 -8.26 21.00 -21.40
CA VAL A 128 -9.01 19.94 -20.71
C VAL A 128 -8.16 18.69 -20.58
N PHE A 129 -7.46 18.29 -21.64
CA PHE A 129 -6.56 17.14 -21.65
C PHE A 129 -5.42 17.29 -20.62
N TYR A 130 -4.71 18.41 -20.63
CA TYR A 130 -3.63 18.63 -19.66
C TYR A 130 -4.13 18.76 -18.22
N THR A 131 -5.30 19.33 -18.02
CA THR A 131 -5.93 19.39 -16.69
C THR A 131 -6.19 17.98 -16.17
N ALA A 132 -6.72 17.08 -17.01
CA ALA A 132 -6.92 15.68 -16.64
C ALA A 132 -5.60 15.02 -16.21
N LEU A 133 -4.54 15.22 -16.98
CA LEU A 133 -3.25 14.58 -16.76
C LEU A 133 -2.55 15.08 -15.48
N PHE A 134 -2.65 16.35 -15.15
CA PHE A 134 -1.90 16.96 -14.05
C PHE A 134 -2.68 17.10 -12.75
N LEU A 135 -4.02 17.07 -12.79
CA LEU A 135 -4.89 17.25 -11.62
C LEU A 135 -4.70 16.21 -10.51
N PRO A 136 -4.45 14.92 -10.79
CA PRO A 136 -4.24 13.94 -9.73
C PRO A 136 -3.03 14.20 -8.84
N PHE A 137 -1.95 14.81 -9.36
CA PHE A 137 -0.70 14.98 -8.62
C PHE A 137 -0.82 15.87 -7.37
N PRO A 138 -1.40 17.09 -7.41
CA PRO A 138 -1.57 17.89 -6.20
C PRO A 138 -2.53 17.24 -5.20
N VAL A 139 -3.55 16.51 -5.68
CA VAL A 139 -4.48 15.79 -4.80
C VAL A 139 -3.78 14.63 -4.12
N LEU A 140 -2.94 13.88 -4.84
CA LEU A 140 -2.12 12.81 -4.28
C LEU A 140 -1.14 13.38 -3.23
N PHE A 141 -0.48 14.49 -3.52
CA PHE A 141 0.42 15.14 -2.57
C PHE A 141 -0.34 15.55 -1.28
N ALA A 142 -1.51 16.18 -1.43
CA ALA A 142 -2.36 16.51 -0.29
C ALA A 142 -2.76 15.26 0.51
N LEU A 143 -3.10 14.17 -0.18
CA LEU A 143 -3.44 12.89 0.47
C LEU A 143 -2.27 12.33 1.29
N PHE A 144 -1.03 12.41 0.80
CA PHE A 144 0.17 12.03 1.57
C PHE A 144 0.35 12.89 2.82
N CYS A 145 0.12 14.22 2.73
CA CYS A 145 0.22 15.13 3.86
C CYS A 145 -0.86 14.88 4.94
N TYR A 146 -2.05 14.46 4.52
CA TYR A 146 -3.22 14.30 5.40
C TYR A 146 -3.60 12.83 5.65
N LYS A 147 -2.78 11.86 5.26
CA LYS A 147 -3.08 10.41 5.33
C LYS A 147 -3.56 9.93 6.71
N ASN A 148 -3.07 10.55 7.79
CA ASN A 148 -3.39 10.18 9.18
C ASN A 148 -4.52 11.04 9.79
N LYS A 149 -5.12 11.98 9.03
CA LYS A 149 -6.14 12.90 9.55
C LYS A 149 -7.53 12.47 9.07
N HIS A 150 -8.22 11.66 9.87
CA HIS A 150 -9.63 11.34 9.64
C HIS A 150 -10.53 12.53 10.02
N PRO A 151 -11.58 12.90 9.25
CA PRO A 151 -12.08 12.27 8.02
C PRO A 151 -11.46 12.83 6.71
N ALA A 152 -10.53 13.80 6.78
CA ALA A 152 -9.97 14.48 5.60
C ALA A 152 -9.31 13.50 4.61
N ASN A 153 -8.64 12.45 5.14
CA ASN A 153 -8.01 11.41 4.32
C ASN A 153 -9.00 10.66 3.44
N MET A 154 -10.23 10.39 3.91
CA MET A 154 -11.26 9.71 3.13
C MET A 154 -11.80 10.58 2.00
N TYR A 155 -12.01 11.88 2.27
CA TYR A 155 -12.44 12.83 1.24
C TYR A 155 -11.37 13.01 0.17
N LEU A 156 -10.11 13.13 0.57
CA LEU A 156 -8.98 13.23 -0.36
C LEU A 156 -8.79 11.95 -1.18
N LEU A 157 -8.97 10.77 -0.58
CA LEU A 157 -8.93 9.50 -1.30
C LEU A 157 -10.03 9.42 -2.37
N THR A 158 -11.24 9.84 -2.02
CA THR A 158 -12.37 9.87 -2.97
C THR A 158 -12.10 10.88 -4.10
N LEU A 159 -11.65 12.09 -3.75
CA LEU A 159 -11.31 13.12 -4.72
C LEU A 159 -10.19 12.64 -5.67
N PHE A 160 -9.14 12.02 -5.12
CA PHE A 160 -8.05 11.44 -5.89
C PHE A 160 -8.57 10.39 -6.88
N THR A 161 -9.46 9.49 -6.42
CA THR A 161 -10.06 8.46 -7.29
C THR A 161 -10.89 9.07 -8.43
N VAL A 162 -11.63 10.15 -8.15
CA VAL A 162 -12.39 10.86 -9.19
C VAL A 162 -11.46 11.51 -10.22
N CYS A 163 -10.37 12.14 -9.75
CA CYS A 163 -9.37 12.73 -10.65
C CYS A 163 -8.71 11.66 -11.53
N GLU A 164 -8.31 10.52 -10.95
CA GLU A 164 -7.74 9.41 -11.72
C GLU A 164 -8.74 8.78 -12.69
N ALA A 165 -9.99 8.59 -12.27
CA ALA A 165 -11.05 8.09 -13.15
C ALA A 165 -11.28 9.02 -14.34
N TYR A 166 -11.19 10.34 -14.13
CA TYR A 166 -11.24 11.34 -15.19
C TYR A 166 -10.02 11.21 -16.13
N THR A 167 -8.81 11.12 -15.59
CA THR A 167 -7.57 10.94 -16.38
C THR A 167 -7.63 9.71 -17.26
N VAL A 168 -7.95 8.55 -16.66
CA VAL A 168 -8.07 7.28 -17.38
C VAL A 168 -9.18 7.36 -18.43
N GLY A 169 -10.32 7.98 -18.08
CA GLY A 169 -11.44 8.19 -18.98
C GLY A 169 -11.07 9.00 -20.22
N VAL A 170 -10.36 10.12 -20.04
CA VAL A 170 -9.87 10.95 -21.16
C VAL A 170 -8.90 10.17 -22.04
N ILE A 171 -7.97 9.40 -21.46
CA ILE A 171 -7.05 8.56 -22.23
C ILE A 171 -7.83 7.51 -23.04
N CYS A 172 -8.77 6.81 -22.42
CA CYS A 172 -9.62 5.82 -23.10
C CYS A 172 -10.46 6.46 -24.23
N ALA A 173 -10.94 7.70 -24.04
CA ALA A 173 -11.66 8.44 -25.07
C ALA A 173 -10.78 8.71 -26.30
N VAL A 174 -9.52 9.11 -26.10
CA VAL A 174 -8.55 9.30 -27.20
C VAL A 174 -8.34 8.02 -27.98
N TYR A 175 -8.15 6.88 -27.29
CA TYR A 175 -7.99 5.59 -27.94
C TYR A 175 -9.27 5.17 -28.70
N TYR A 176 -10.43 5.43 -28.13
CA TYR A 176 -11.71 5.12 -28.78
C TYR A 176 -11.91 5.92 -30.07
N GLU A 177 -11.61 7.23 -30.09
CA GLU A 177 -11.68 8.09 -31.28
C GLU A 177 -10.69 7.67 -32.37
N GLN A 178 -9.53 7.12 -31.99
CA GLN A 178 -8.55 6.60 -32.90
C GLN A 178 -8.95 5.21 -33.51
N GLY A 179 -10.11 4.66 -33.13
CA GLY A 179 -10.57 3.35 -33.57
C GLY A 179 -10.03 2.17 -32.75
N TYR A 180 -9.35 2.44 -31.64
CA TYR A 180 -8.75 1.43 -30.77
C TYR A 180 -9.62 1.06 -29.57
N GLY A 181 -10.94 1.19 -29.66
CA GLY A 181 -11.85 0.90 -28.53
C GLY A 181 -11.79 -0.55 -28.05
N GLU A 182 -11.57 -1.52 -28.94
CA GLU A 182 -11.43 -2.93 -28.57
C GLU A 182 -10.16 -3.20 -27.75
N ILE A 183 -9.08 -2.47 -28.03
CA ILE A 183 -7.82 -2.59 -27.31
C ILE A 183 -7.99 -2.19 -25.85
N VAL A 184 -8.81 -1.18 -25.55
CA VAL A 184 -9.10 -0.75 -24.18
C VAL A 184 -9.71 -1.89 -23.37
N LEU A 185 -10.65 -2.64 -23.96
CA LEU A 185 -11.24 -3.80 -23.29
C LEU A 185 -10.23 -4.94 -23.12
N GLN A 186 -9.41 -5.21 -24.15
CA GLN A 186 -8.35 -6.21 -24.07
C GLN A 186 -7.33 -5.87 -22.99
N ALA A 187 -6.89 -4.61 -22.90
CA ALA A 187 -5.99 -4.12 -21.87
C ALA A 187 -6.58 -4.29 -20.47
N LEU A 188 -7.87 -3.98 -20.30
CA LEU A 188 -8.57 -4.14 -19.02
C LEU A 188 -8.60 -5.61 -18.58
N LEU A 189 -8.96 -6.53 -19.48
CA LEU A 189 -9.01 -7.96 -19.20
C LEU A 189 -7.61 -8.51 -18.88
N LEU A 190 -6.60 -8.10 -19.65
CA LEU A 190 -5.22 -8.52 -19.43
C LEU A 190 -4.68 -8.00 -18.08
N THR A 191 -4.95 -6.73 -17.76
CA THR A 191 -4.60 -6.15 -16.45
C THR A 191 -5.24 -6.91 -15.31
N ALA A 192 -6.53 -7.22 -15.41
CA ALA A 192 -7.24 -7.99 -14.40
C ALA A 192 -6.66 -9.40 -14.24
N ALA A 193 -6.34 -10.08 -15.36
CA ALA A 193 -5.73 -11.42 -15.33
C ALA A 193 -4.35 -11.39 -14.66
N VAL A 194 -3.49 -10.43 -15.02
CA VAL A 194 -2.15 -10.27 -14.40
C VAL A 194 -2.28 -9.95 -12.91
N PHE A 195 -3.12 -9.00 -12.55
CA PHE A 195 -3.35 -8.60 -11.16
C PHE A 195 -3.84 -9.77 -10.31
N ILE A 196 -4.86 -10.50 -10.76
CA ILE A 196 -5.41 -11.66 -10.03
C ILE A 196 -4.34 -12.76 -9.90
N SER A 197 -3.58 -13.03 -10.95
CA SER A 197 -2.54 -14.05 -10.93
C SER A 197 -1.42 -13.71 -9.94
N LEU A 198 -0.89 -12.47 -9.99
CA LEU A 198 0.19 -12.03 -9.10
C LEU A 198 -0.27 -11.95 -7.65
N THR A 199 -1.45 -11.40 -7.40
CA THR A 199 -2.04 -11.33 -6.07
C THR A 199 -2.28 -12.73 -5.50
N SER A 200 -2.85 -13.65 -6.28
CA SER A 200 -3.05 -15.05 -5.86
C SER A 200 -1.71 -15.74 -5.55
N TYR A 201 -0.68 -15.49 -6.36
CA TYR A 201 0.65 -16.03 -6.10
C TYR A 201 1.21 -15.58 -4.74
N VAL A 202 1.09 -14.29 -4.39
CA VAL A 202 1.53 -13.78 -3.08
C VAL A 202 0.73 -14.42 -1.94
N PHE A 203 -0.60 -14.53 -2.07
CA PHE A 203 -1.45 -15.14 -1.04
C PHE A 203 -1.16 -16.63 -0.80
N VAL A 204 -0.85 -17.38 -1.86
CA VAL A 204 -0.53 -18.81 -1.77
C VAL A 204 0.87 -19.03 -1.22
N THR A 205 1.87 -18.30 -1.74
CA THR A 205 3.28 -18.52 -1.36
C THR A 205 3.65 -17.87 -0.03
N LYS A 206 2.93 -16.80 0.35
CA LYS A 206 3.23 -15.97 1.55
C LYS A 206 4.68 -15.50 1.62
N LYS A 207 5.31 -15.36 0.44
CA LYS A 207 6.70 -14.87 0.35
C LYS A 207 6.75 -13.38 0.62
N ASP A 208 7.80 -12.97 1.30
CA ASP A 208 8.13 -11.56 1.50
C ASP A 208 8.91 -11.02 0.30
N PHE A 209 8.35 -10.01 -0.36
CA PHE A 209 8.93 -9.32 -1.50
C PHE A 209 9.51 -7.95 -1.14
N SER A 210 9.63 -7.60 0.16
CA SER A 210 10.14 -6.31 0.63
C SER A 210 11.55 -5.99 0.14
N TRP A 211 12.37 -7.01 -0.14
CA TRP A 211 13.71 -6.86 -0.70
C TRP A 211 13.74 -6.20 -2.10
N MET A 212 12.62 -6.28 -2.84
CA MET A 212 12.52 -5.66 -4.17
C MET A 212 12.36 -4.14 -4.12
N GLY A 213 11.98 -3.55 -2.98
CA GLY A 213 11.62 -2.15 -2.85
C GLY A 213 12.66 -1.17 -3.40
N GLY A 214 13.94 -1.41 -3.13
CA GLY A 214 15.03 -0.57 -3.66
C GLY A 214 15.15 -0.64 -5.19
N ALA A 215 15.08 -1.85 -5.77
CA ALA A 215 15.16 -2.04 -7.21
C ALA A 215 13.94 -1.44 -7.93
N LEU A 216 12.73 -1.61 -7.38
CA LEU A 216 11.50 -1.03 -7.91
C LEU A 216 11.53 0.49 -7.87
N TYR A 217 12.00 1.08 -6.76
CA TYR A 217 12.17 2.53 -6.66
C TYR A 217 13.15 3.07 -7.72
N MET A 218 14.30 2.42 -7.90
CA MET A 218 15.25 2.78 -8.96
C MET A 218 14.62 2.66 -10.34
N GLY A 219 13.90 1.58 -10.62
CA GLY A 219 13.17 1.39 -11.87
C GLY A 219 12.13 2.47 -12.11
N LEU A 220 11.39 2.88 -11.08
CA LEU A 220 10.42 3.97 -11.17
C LEU A 220 11.08 5.30 -11.52
N VAL A 221 12.20 5.64 -10.86
CA VAL A 221 12.96 6.86 -11.17
C VAL A 221 13.46 6.85 -12.61
N ILE A 222 14.00 5.72 -13.08
CA ILE A 222 14.46 5.57 -14.48
C ILE A 222 13.27 5.77 -15.44
N LEU A 223 12.12 5.14 -15.17
CA LEU A 223 10.92 5.30 -16.01
C LEU A 223 10.41 6.74 -16.02
N LEU A 224 10.38 7.42 -14.88
CA LEU A 224 9.96 8.83 -14.79
C LEU A 224 10.90 9.75 -15.59
N VAL A 225 12.21 9.59 -15.44
CA VAL A 225 13.20 10.38 -16.17
C VAL A 225 13.12 10.09 -17.66
N TRP A 226 13.02 8.82 -18.07
CA TRP A 226 12.84 8.46 -19.48
C TRP A 226 11.53 9.01 -20.05
N GLY A 227 10.42 8.88 -19.31
CA GLY A 227 9.13 9.43 -19.70
C GLY A 227 9.19 10.94 -19.91
N LEU A 228 9.85 11.67 -18.99
CA LEU A 228 10.04 13.12 -19.10
C LEU A 228 10.90 13.49 -20.32
N ILE A 229 11.99 12.75 -20.58
CA ILE A 229 12.83 12.94 -21.77
C ILE A 229 12.01 12.69 -23.04
N ASN A 230 11.22 11.62 -23.10
CA ASN A 230 10.38 11.33 -24.27
C ASN A 230 9.26 12.35 -24.48
N MET A 231 8.75 12.96 -23.42
CA MET A 231 7.77 14.05 -23.51
C MET A 231 8.37 15.32 -24.15
N LEU A 232 9.66 15.63 -23.84
CA LEU A 232 10.36 16.78 -24.38
C LEU A 232 11.01 16.49 -25.74
N PHE A 233 11.53 15.29 -25.91
CA PHE A 233 12.25 14.84 -27.09
C PHE A 233 11.77 13.42 -27.46
N PRO A 234 10.79 13.27 -28.36
CA PRO A 234 10.31 11.94 -28.78
C PRO A 234 11.45 11.11 -29.41
N ILE A 235 12.02 10.18 -28.66
CA ILE A 235 13.15 9.35 -29.07
C ILE A 235 12.68 7.93 -29.37
N GLY A 236 13.11 7.35 -30.50
CA GLY A 236 12.96 5.92 -30.76
C GLY A 236 11.67 5.50 -31.47
N GLY A 237 10.81 6.45 -31.85
CA GLY A 237 9.59 6.14 -32.61
C GLY A 237 8.66 5.15 -31.91
N GLY A 238 7.92 4.36 -32.71
CA GLY A 238 6.97 3.35 -32.18
C GLY A 238 7.65 2.25 -31.36
N LEU A 239 8.79 1.75 -31.81
CA LEU A 239 9.55 0.71 -31.10
C LEU A 239 10.06 1.21 -29.74
N GLY A 240 10.56 2.45 -29.65
CA GLY A 240 11.02 3.03 -28.40
C GLY A 240 9.88 3.14 -27.37
N ARG A 241 8.69 3.52 -27.82
CA ARG A 241 7.48 3.56 -26.98
C ARG A 241 7.07 2.17 -26.50
N ALA A 242 7.11 1.18 -27.38
CA ALA A 242 6.77 -0.21 -27.03
C ALA A 242 7.74 -0.79 -25.97
N VAL A 243 9.05 -0.56 -26.14
CA VAL A 243 10.06 -0.99 -25.15
C VAL A 243 9.85 -0.27 -23.80
N PHE A 244 9.60 1.04 -23.82
CA PHE A 244 9.28 1.81 -22.62
C PHE A 244 8.05 1.24 -21.91
N SER A 245 6.99 0.95 -22.65
CA SER A 245 5.75 0.41 -22.10
C SER A 245 5.92 -1.02 -21.57
N LEU A 246 6.74 -1.85 -22.21
CA LEU A 246 7.06 -3.17 -21.69
C LEU A 246 7.82 -3.10 -20.37
N MET A 247 8.82 -2.21 -20.28
CA MET A 247 9.54 -2.00 -19.02
C MET A 247 8.61 -1.48 -17.91
N GLY A 248 7.69 -0.58 -18.25
CA GLY A 248 6.67 -0.08 -17.32
C GLY A 248 5.74 -1.19 -16.83
N ALA A 249 5.22 -2.01 -17.75
CA ALA A 249 4.36 -3.14 -17.39
C ALA A 249 5.05 -4.15 -16.47
N LEU A 250 6.32 -4.47 -16.72
CA LEU A 250 7.13 -5.35 -15.86
C LEU A 250 7.38 -4.71 -14.49
N LEU A 251 7.70 -3.42 -14.46
CA LEU A 251 7.93 -2.68 -13.21
C LEU A 251 6.66 -2.68 -12.34
N PHE A 252 5.50 -2.30 -12.88
CA PHE A 252 4.26 -2.25 -12.10
C PHE A 252 3.72 -3.64 -11.75
N SER A 253 4.01 -4.67 -12.54
CA SER A 253 3.79 -6.06 -12.13
C SER A 253 4.64 -6.42 -10.89
N GLY A 254 5.90 -5.96 -10.84
CA GLY A 254 6.75 -6.08 -9.67
C GLY A 254 6.22 -5.30 -8.46
N TYR A 255 5.69 -4.09 -8.66
CA TYR A 255 5.03 -3.32 -7.60
C TYR A 255 3.80 -4.02 -7.04
N ILE A 256 2.96 -4.64 -7.89
CA ILE A 256 1.81 -5.43 -7.43
C ILE A 256 2.25 -6.55 -6.48
N LEU A 257 3.35 -7.29 -6.79
CA LEU A 257 3.89 -8.31 -5.89
C LEU A 257 4.38 -7.70 -4.57
N TYR A 258 5.15 -6.62 -4.65
CA TYR A 258 5.73 -5.92 -3.53
C TYR A 258 4.65 -5.35 -2.61
N ASP A 259 3.69 -4.58 -3.15
CA ASP A 259 2.65 -3.92 -2.37
C ASP A 259 1.66 -4.93 -1.79
N THR A 260 1.26 -5.96 -2.54
CA THR A 260 0.43 -7.05 -2.01
C THR A 260 1.13 -7.75 -0.84
N SER A 261 2.44 -8.02 -0.95
CA SER A 261 3.24 -8.62 0.12
C SER A 261 3.33 -7.71 1.36
N ASN A 262 3.60 -6.42 1.16
CA ASN A 262 3.65 -5.44 2.24
C ASN A 262 2.30 -5.32 2.98
N ILE A 263 1.20 -5.26 2.22
CA ILE A 263 -0.15 -5.20 2.79
C ILE A 263 -0.45 -6.44 3.63
N MET A 264 -0.03 -7.61 3.17
CA MET A 264 -0.29 -8.87 3.87
C MET A 264 0.58 -9.05 5.11
N LEU A 265 1.85 -8.64 5.07
CA LEU A 265 2.87 -9.01 6.06
C LEU A 265 3.29 -7.87 6.98
N HIS A 266 3.27 -6.61 6.52
CA HIS A 266 3.91 -5.49 7.20
C HIS A 266 2.97 -4.34 7.56
N MET A 267 1.87 -4.14 6.81
CA MET A 267 0.97 -3.00 7.05
C MET A 267 -0.02 -3.27 8.17
N GLY A 268 -0.22 -2.26 9.02
CA GLY A 268 -1.20 -2.26 10.10
C GLY A 268 -2.60 -1.82 9.63
N PRO A 269 -3.62 -1.94 10.51
CA PRO A 269 -4.98 -1.50 10.20
C PRO A 269 -5.08 0.00 9.89
N ASP A 270 -4.15 0.80 10.40
CA ASP A 270 -4.14 2.26 10.24
C ASP A 270 -3.51 2.72 8.92
N ASP A 271 -2.79 1.83 8.22
CA ASP A 271 -2.10 2.12 6.95
C ASP A 271 -2.99 1.91 5.71
N TYR A 272 -4.30 1.71 5.91
CA TYR A 272 -5.23 1.32 4.82
C TYR A 272 -5.32 2.32 3.67
N ILE A 273 -5.17 3.62 3.94
CA ILE A 273 -5.18 4.66 2.89
C ILE A 273 -4.00 4.46 1.94
N MET A 274 -2.79 4.36 2.50
CA MET A 274 -1.57 4.15 1.70
C MET A 274 -1.64 2.84 0.92
N ALA A 275 -2.03 1.76 1.60
CA ALA A 275 -2.24 0.45 0.99
C ALA A 275 -3.24 0.46 -0.18
N SER A 276 -4.29 1.27 -0.08
CA SER A 276 -5.29 1.39 -1.15
C SER A 276 -4.76 2.19 -2.33
N VAL A 277 -4.08 3.30 -2.07
CA VAL A 277 -3.53 4.18 -3.12
C VAL A 277 -2.41 3.49 -3.89
N SER A 278 -1.44 2.87 -3.19
CA SER A 278 -0.32 2.19 -3.83
C SER A 278 -0.81 1.13 -4.81
N LEU A 279 -1.59 0.17 -4.34
CA LEU A 279 -2.06 -0.93 -5.17
C LEU A 279 -3.00 -0.46 -6.30
N TYR A 280 -3.80 0.59 -6.06
CA TYR A 280 -4.64 1.20 -7.08
C TYR A 280 -3.79 1.81 -8.20
N LEU A 281 -2.76 2.59 -7.85
CA LEU A 281 -1.84 3.17 -8.83
C LEU A 281 -1.08 2.12 -9.63
N ASP A 282 -0.66 1.03 -9.00
CA ASP A 282 0.01 -0.07 -9.70
C ASP A 282 -0.89 -0.67 -10.80
N ILE A 283 -2.16 -0.90 -10.47
CA ILE A 283 -3.14 -1.45 -11.41
C ILE A 283 -3.39 -0.49 -12.57
N ILE A 284 -3.59 0.81 -12.28
CA ILE A 284 -3.85 1.83 -13.31
C ILE A 284 -2.64 1.99 -14.23
N ASN A 285 -1.43 2.10 -13.68
CA ASN A 285 -0.23 2.22 -14.48
C ASN A 285 0.01 0.96 -15.34
N LEU A 286 -0.18 -0.23 -14.77
CA LEU A 286 -0.10 -1.48 -15.52
C LEU A 286 -1.08 -1.48 -16.70
N PHE A 287 -2.34 -1.06 -16.47
CA PHE A 287 -3.35 -0.93 -17.51
C PHE A 287 -2.88 0.01 -18.64
N LEU A 288 -2.37 1.19 -18.33
CA LEU A 288 -1.92 2.16 -19.31
C LEU A 288 -0.74 1.65 -20.14
N TYR A 289 0.21 0.96 -19.52
CA TYR A 289 1.33 0.36 -20.26
C TYR A 289 0.90 -0.81 -21.13
N LEU A 290 -0.01 -1.66 -20.66
CA LEU A 290 -0.56 -2.75 -21.45
C LEU A 290 -1.38 -2.22 -22.65
N LEU A 291 -2.13 -1.14 -22.43
CA LEU A 291 -2.89 -0.46 -23.49
C LEU A 291 -1.96 0.02 -24.61
N GLU A 292 -0.83 0.64 -24.27
CA GLU A 292 0.15 1.10 -25.27
C GLU A 292 0.87 -0.06 -25.97
N ILE A 293 1.18 -1.16 -25.27
CA ILE A 293 1.75 -2.38 -25.87
C ILE A 293 0.79 -2.97 -26.91
N LEU A 294 -0.49 -3.11 -26.55
CA LEU A 294 -1.50 -3.67 -27.43
C LEU A 294 -1.72 -2.79 -28.67
N ARG A 295 -1.70 -1.46 -28.50
CA ARG A 295 -1.75 -0.51 -29.60
C ARG A 295 -0.60 -0.72 -30.59
N PHE A 296 0.62 -0.84 -30.07
CA PHE A 296 1.79 -1.10 -30.92
C PHE A 296 1.65 -2.43 -31.69
N MET A 297 1.14 -3.48 -31.04
CA MET A 297 0.94 -4.79 -31.67
C MET A 297 -0.11 -4.78 -32.79
N GLN A 298 -1.09 -3.87 -32.72
CA GLN A 298 -2.12 -3.73 -33.80
C GLN A 298 -1.69 -2.81 -34.93
N GLY A 299 -0.42 -2.43 -35.01
CA GLY A 299 0.13 -1.65 -36.12
C GLY A 299 0.13 -0.14 -35.91
N GLY A 300 -0.08 0.33 -34.69
CA GLY A 300 0.05 1.75 -34.33
C GLY A 300 1.51 2.18 -34.19
N SER A 301 2.28 2.05 -35.27
CA SER A 301 3.71 2.43 -35.29
C SER A 301 3.98 3.85 -35.77
N ASP A 302 2.96 4.69 -35.90
CA ASP A 302 3.08 6.06 -36.41
C ASP A 302 3.33 7.08 -35.27
#